data_afcd8d1459f7dd6a9b5fabf10a7fa6b0
#
_entry.id   afcd8d1459f7dd6a9b5fabf10a7fa6b0
#
_cell.length_a   1.000
_cell.length_b   1.000
_cell.length_c   1.000
_cell.angle_alpha   90.00
_cell.angle_beta   90.00
_cell.angle_gamma   90.00
#
_symmetry.space_group_name_H-M   'P 1'
#
loop_
_entity.id
_entity.type
_entity.pdbx_description
1 polymer ?
#
loop_
_entity_poly.entity_id
_entity_poly.type
_entity_poly.pdbx_seq_one_letter_code
_entity_poly.pdbx_strand_id
1 'polypeptide(L)'
;MHDHNHKHPHDDHNHGQSGHKHTEKLFENLKTEKLPGSTVAITGGITKEALMFFYSDALNHFKKEVELPGFRKGHVPEKTIIERIGELSILERAGEMALQKSYPQILLESKIEPLGNPEISITKLALGSAMEFKIVIATFPEFKLPDYKTISKKSAVKEIVAVTEKEIADAIDTILKMKKNESAPPKVGADETPHLRTSEGEIPTLTDDFVKTLGKFENVADFKIKLKENILKEKELKAKEKNRLSIIKAVIEKTEMALPRVIVESELDRMLGQMKDDIERMGLKMPDYLKRINKTENDLRKDWEKDAIERAKMELIIDSIAREEKIIAPEEEVEKEVKHLSEHYSETDPIRAQSYFRHVIKNEKVFEFLENPK
;
A
#
# COMPACT_ATOMS: atom_id res chain seq x y z
N MET A 1 -51.84 -54.31 -5.77
CA MET A 1 -52.90 -53.50 -6.31
C MET A 1 -53.17 -52.37 -5.35
N HIS A 2 -52.70 -51.19 -5.71
CA HIS A 2 -53.38 -49.88 -5.72
C HIS A 2 -52.28 -48.84 -5.96
N ASP A 3 -52.27 -48.40 -7.23
CA ASP A 3 -51.61 -47.22 -7.72
C ASP A 3 -52.32 -45.98 -7.13
N HIS A 4 -51.52 -45.04 -6.58
CA HIS A 4 -51.93 -43.63 -6.42
C HIS A 4 -50.84 -42.70 -6.97
N ASN A 5 -51.09 -42.36 -8.21
CA ASN A 5 -50.38 -41.36 -8.99
C ASN A 5 -50.88 -39.96 -8.56
N HIS A 6 -50.12 -39.19 -7.76
CA HIS A 6 -50.37 -37.79 -7.51
C HIS A 6 -49.42 -36.93 -8.33
N LYS A 7 -49.91 -36.43 -9.46
CA LYS A 7 -49.34 -35.34 -10.23
C LYS A 7 -49.59 -34.04 -9.44
N HIS A 8 -48.51 -33.39 -9.01
CA HIS A 8 -48.51 -31.98 -8.61
C HIS A 8 -48.28 -31.11 -9.84
N PRO A 9 -49.05 -30.05 -10.08
CA PRO A 9 -48.78 -29.08 -11.12
C PRO A 9 -47.60 -28.20 -10.67
N HIS A 10 -46.59 -28.14 -11.52
CA HIS A 10 -45.54 -27.13 -11.39
C HIS A 10 -46.11 -25.77 -11.80
N ASP A 11 -46.27 -24.88 -10.82
CA ASP A 11 -46.48 -23.45 -11.08
C ASP A 11 -45.17 -22.88 -11.61
N ASP A 12 -45.12 -22.66 -12.92
CA ASP A 12 -44.12 -21.86 -13.61
C ASP A 12 -44.25 -20.40 -13.16
N HIS A 13 -43.54 -20.01 -12.11
CA HIS A 13 -43.30 -18.61 -11.84
C HIS A 13 -42.29 -18.06 -12.87
N ASN A 14 -42.82 -17.65 -13.98
CA ASN A 14 -42.16 -16.83 -14.98
C ASN A 14 -41.82 -15.48 -14.34
N HIS A 15 -40.62 -15.39 -13.73
CA HIS A 15 -40.00 -14.11 -13.38
C HIS A 15 -39.60 -13.42 -14.69
N GLY A 16 -40.54 -12.62 -15.18
CA GLY A 16 -40.27 -11.69 -16.27
C GLY A 16 -39.11 -10.79 -15.93
N GLN A 17 -37.91 -11.20 -16.33
CA GLN A 17 -36.79 -10.30 -16.51
C GLN A 17 -37.16 -9.35 -17.66
N SER A 18 -37.75 -8.20 -17.32
CA SER A 18 -37.82 -7.06 -18.23
C SER A 18 -36.38 -6.46 -18.40
N GLY A 19 -35.53 -7.25 -19.02
CA GLY A 19 -34.24 -6.78 -19.52
C GLY A 19 -34.50 -5.91 -20.73
N HIS A 20 -34.83 -4.65 -20.53
CA HIS A 20 -34.72 -3.66 -21.57
C HIS A 20 -33.23 -3.54 -21.90
N LYS A 21 -32.79 -4.18 -23.00
CA LYS A 21 -31.52 -3.92 -23.66
C LYS A 21 -31.57 -2.49 -24.20
N HIS A 22 -31.25 -1.50 -23.37
CA HIS A 22 -30.86 -0.20 -23.86
C HIS A 22 -29.49 -0.34 -24.53
N THR A 23 -29.52 -0.55 -25.84
CA THR A 23 -28.35 -0.45 -26.73
C THR A 23 -28.01 1.01 -27.02
N GLU A 24 -28.75 1.96 -26.45
CA GLU A 24 -28.49 3.39 -26.62
C GLU A 24 -27.32 3.82 -25.74
N LYS A 25 -26.43 4.55 -26.36
CA LYS A 25 -25.25 5.09 -25.70
C LYS A 25 -25.69 6.07 -24.61
N LEU A 26 -25.35 5.78 -23.35
CA LEU A 26 -25.78 6.58 -22.20
C LEU A 26 -25.12 7.97 -22.12
N PHE A 27 -24.01 8.17 -22.83
CA PHE A 27 -23.19 9.37 -22.78
C PHE A 27 -22.75 9.80 -24.17
N GLU A 28 -22.35 11.05 -24.29
CA GLU A 28 -21.95 11.69 -25.55
C GLU A 28 -20.82 12.71 -25.34
N ASN A 29 -20.22 13.19 -26.44
CA ASN A 29 -19.26 14.29 -26.46
C ASN A 29 -18.06 14.14 -25.52
N LEU A 30 -17.51 12.90 -25.38
CA LEU A 30 -16.33 12.67 -24.55
C LEU A 30 -15.11 13.41 -25.10
N LYS A 31 -14.43 14.14 -24.20
CA LYS A 31 -13.13 14.78 -24.45
C LYS A 31 -12.19 14.43 -23.30
N THR A 32 -10.96 14.12 -23.64
CA THR A 32 -9.91 13.83 -22.66
C THR A 32 -8.82 14.89 -22.73
N GLU A 33 -8.36 15.35 -21.59
CA GLU A 33 -7.30 16.34 -21.43
C GLU A 33 -6.29 15.83 -20.42
N LYS A 34 -4.99 15.79 -20.79
CA LYS A 34 -3.91 15.47 -19.85
C LYS A 34 -3.66 16.68 -18.94
N LEU A 35 -3.68 16.46 -17.64
CA LEU A 35 -3.40 17.45 -16.61
C LEU A 35 -2.02 17.17 -15.98
N PRO A 36 -1.42 18.17 -15.29
CA PRO A 36 -0.19 17.95 -14.51
C PRO A 36 -0.34 16.86 -13.46
N GLY A 37 0.76 16.19 -13.10
CA GLY A 37 0.77 15.17 -12.04
C GLY A 37 0.16 13.84 -12.47
N SER A 38 0.32 13.46 -13.75
CA SER A 38 -0.21 12.20 -14.29
C SER A 38 -1.70 12.01 -14.01
N THR A 39 -2.46 13.07 -14.21
CA THR A 39 -3.92 13.05 -14.13
C THR A 39 -4.54 13.35 -15.51
N VAL A 40 -5.75 12.85 -15.70
CA VAL A 40 -6.53 13.08 -16.92
C VAL A 40 -7.91 13.58 -16.53
N ALA A 41 -8.36 14.66 -17.18
CA ALA A 41 -9.73 15.09 -17.11
C ALA A 41 -10.52 14.50 -18.29
N ILE A 42 -11.66 13.89 -17.99
CA ILE A 42 -12.64 13.46 -18.96
C ILE A 42 -13.86 14.38 -18.80
N THR A 43 -14.26 15.06 -19.86
CA THR A 43 -15.49 15.83 -19.91
C THR A 43 -16.43 15.19 -20.92
N GLY A 44 -17.73 15.27 -20.65
CA GLY A 44 -18.75 14.71 -21.54
C GLY A 44 -20.16 15.02 -21.04
N GLY A 45 -21.14 14.45 -21.68
CA GLY A 45 -22.53 14.56 -21.31
C GLY A 45 -23.20 13.20 -21.11
N ILE A 46 -24.11 13.10 -20.14
CA ILE A 46 -25.09 12.03 -20.08
C ILE A 46 -26.26 12.49 -20.96
N THR A 47 -26.69 11.62 -21.87
CA THR A 47 -27.79 11.97 -22.80
C THR A 47 -29.07 12.31 -22.04
N LYS A 48 -29.92 13.15 -22.61
CA LYS A 48 -31.21 13.50 -22.01
C LYS A 48 -32.05 12.26 -21.73
N GLU A 49 -32.06 11.32 -22.66
CA GLU A 49 -32.84 10.08 -22.59
C GLU A 49 -32.38 9.22 -21.41
N ALA A 50 -31.04 9.06 -21.26
CA ALA A 50 -30.45 8.34 -20.15
C ALA A 50 -30.76 9.04 -18.81
N LEU A 51 -30.61 10.37 -18.74
CA LEU A 51 -30.89 11.11 -17.51
C LEU A 51 -32.35 10.97 -17.08
N MET A 52 -33.30 11.02 -18.02
CA MET A 52 -34.74 10.87 -17.74
C MET A 52 -35.08 9.43 -17.31
N PHE A 53 -34.40 8.42 -17.88
CA PHE A 53 -34.53 7.04 -17.42
C PHE A 53 -34.14 6.91 -15.96
N PHE A 54 -32.94 7.39 -15.60
CA PHE A 54 -32.46 7.34 -14.22
C PHE A 54 -33.24 8.28 -13.28
N TYR A 55 -33.87 9.33 -13.78
CA TYR A 55 -34.79 10.16 -12.98
C TYR A 55 -35.98 9.35 -12.48
N SER A 56 -36.55 8.52 -13.33
CA SER A 56 -37.65 7.60 -12.93
C SER A 56 -37.16 6.58 -11.89
N ASP A 57 -35.95 6.06 -12.05
CA ASP A 57 -35.36 5.12 -11.09
C ASP A 57 -35.07 5.81 -9.74
N ALA A 58 -34.53 7.04 -9.75
CA ALA A 58 -34.28 7.83 -8.55
C ALA A 58 -35.59 8.14 -7.79
N LEU A 59 -36.68 8.50 -8.51
CA LEU A 59 -37.99 8.65 -7.91
C LEU A 59 -38.47 7.37 -7.24
N ASN A 60 -38.32 6.22 -7.91
CA ASN A 60 -38.71 4.92 -7.34
C ASN A 60 -37.83 4.55 -6.11
N HIS A 61 -36.57 4.94 -6.11
CA HIS A 61 -35.69 4.76 -4.94
C HIS A 61 -36.21 5.58 -3.75
N PHE A 62 -36.47 6.87 -3.95
CA PHE A 62 -37.04 7.73 -2.89
C PHE A 62 -38.39 7.29 -2.42
N LYS A 63 -39.30 6.76 -3.29
CA LYS A 63 -40.58 6.18 -2.87
C LYS A 63 -40.41 5.05 -1.85
N LYS A 64 -39.33 4.24 -2.01
CA LYS A 64 -39.04 3.11 -1.11
C LYS A 64 -38.41 3.53 0.21
N GLU A 65 -37.68 4.62 0.23
CA GLU A 65 -36.93 5.09 1.41
C GLU A 65 -37.71 6.07 2.27
N VAL A 66 -38.51 6.95 1.66
CA VAL A 66 -39.20 8.03 2.36
C VAL A 66 -40.38 7.50 3.13
N GLU A 67 -40.43 7.79 4.44
CA GLU A 67 -41.58 7.57 5.30
C GLU A 67 -42.25 8.90 5.55
N LEU A 68 -43.52 9.01 5.16
CA LEU A 68 -44.36 10.21 5.38
C LEU A 68 -45.60 9.86 6.18
N PRO A 69 -45.98 10.71 7.16
CA PRO A 69 -47.24 10.53 7.91
C PRO A 69 -48.42 10.46 6.96
N GLY A 70 -49.24 9.44 7.13
CA GLY A 70 -50.44 9.22 6.29
C GLY A 70 -50.21 8.36 5.04
N PHE A 71 -49.00 7.94 4.72
CA PHE A 71 -48.69 7.06 3.58
C PHE A 71 -47.92 5.81 4.03
N ARG A 72 -48.32 4.68 3.44
CA ARG A 72 -47.56 3.44 3.60
C ARG A 72 -46.24 3.53 2.82
N LYS A 73 -45.14 3.05 3.40
CA LYS A 73 -43.83 2.98 2.74
C LYS A 73 -43.94 2.37 1.34
N GLY A 74 -43.37 3.03 0.35
CA GLY A 74 -43.41 2.61 -1.07
C GLY A 74 -44.69 3.03 -1.83
N HIS A 75 -45.68 3.63 -1.18
CA HIS A 75 -46.95 4.04 -1.81
C HIS A 75 -47.17 5.57 -1.80
N VAL A 76 -46.14 6.35 -1.57
CA VAL A 76 -46.21 7.81 -1.62
C VAL A 76 -46.35 8.27 -3.08
N PRO A 77 -47.33 9.16 -3.39
CA PRO A 77 -47.49 9.72 -4.75
C PRO A 77 -46.23 10.47 -5.19
N GLU A 78 -45.89 10.39 -6.49
CA GLU A 78 -44.71 11.05 -7.05
C GLU A 78 -44.66 12.55 -6.77
N LYS A 79 -45.80 13.23 -6.97
CA LYS A 79 -45.92 14.65 -6.70
C LYS A 79 -45.53 15.02 -5.28
N THR A 80 -45.96 14.22 -4.30
CA THR A 80 -45.63 14.43 -2.89
C THR A 80 -44.15 14.16 -2.61
N ILE A 81 -43.53 13.20 -3.28
CA ILE A 81 -42.08 12.96 -3.21
C ILE A 81 -41.30 14.17 -3.76
N ILE A 82 -41.69 14.66 -4.95
CA ILE A 82 -41.06 15.81 -5.58
C ILE A 82 -41.21 17.06 -4.71
N GLU A 83 -42.39 17.32 -4.15
CA GLU A 83 -42.62 18.45 -3.23
C GLU A 83 -41.79 18.35 -1.95
N ARG A 84 -41.55 17.14 -1.44
CA ARG A 84 -40.82 16.95 -0.19
C ARG A 84 -39.32 16.92 -0.33
N ILE A 85 -38.83 16.24 -1.34
CA ILE A 85 -37.38 16.03 -1.62
C ILE A 85 -36.81 17.20 -2.43
N GLY A 86 -37.60 17.74 -3.33
CA GLY A 86 -37.18 18.73 -4.32
C GLY A 86 -36.74 18.06 -5.64
N GLU A 87 -37.16 18.63 -6.73
CA GLU A 87 -36.89 18.13 -8.08
C GLU A 87 -35.37 18.08 -8.36
N LEU A 88 -34.62 19.08 -7.88
CA LEU A 88 -33.16 19.14 -8.05
C LEU A 88 -32.45 17.95 -7.37
N SER A 89 -32.79 17.62 -6.13
CA SER A 89 -32.19 16.49 -5.41
C SER A 89 -32.48 15.14 -6.08
N ILE A 90 -33.68 14.99 -6.67
CA ILE A 90 -34.01 13.78 -7.43
C ILE A 90 -33.18 13.73 -8.70
N LEU A 91 -33.00 14.87 -9.37
CA LEU A 91 -32.21 14.99 -10.59
C LEU A 91 -30.71 14.78 -10.33
N GLU A 92 -30.18 15.28 -9.22
CA GLU A 92 -28.80 15.01 -8.75
C GLU A 92 -28.59 13.50 -8.55
N ARG A 93 -29.52 12.85 -7.84
CA ARG A 93 -29.47 11.39 -7.64
C ARG A 93 -29.53 10.62 -8.96
N ALA A 94 -30.37 11.04 -9.89
CA ALA A 94 -30.44 10.46 -11.23
C ALA A 94 -29.12 10.61 -11.99
N GLY A 95 -28.47 11.78 -11.91
CA GLY A 95 -27.18 12.05 -12.49
C GLY A 95 -26.06 11.17 -11.92
N GLU A 96 -26.02 11.00 -10.60
CA GLU A 96 -25.10 10.09 -9.94
C GLU A 96 -25.28 8.65 -10.41
N MET A 97 -26.52 8.15 -10.45
CA MET A 97 -26.84 6.79 -10.91
C MET A 97 -26.42 6.59 -12.38
N ALA A 98 -26.71 7.58 -13.24
CA ALA A 98 -26.36 7.55 -14.64
C ALA A 98 -24.82 7.52 -14.82
N LEU A 99 -24.08 8.35 -14.10
CA LEU A 99 -22.61 8.35 -14.11
C LEU A 99 -22.02 7.06 -13.60
N GLN A 100 -22.50 6.55 -12.46
CA GLN A 100 -22.04 5.29 -11.90
C GLN A 100 -22.21 4.13 -12.91
N LYS A 101 -23.32 4.11 -13.63
CA LYS A 101 -23.59 3.09 -14.66
C LYS A 101 -22.73 3.26 -15.89
N SER A 102 -22.46 4.51 -16.30
CA SER A 102 -21.71 4.83 -17.51
C SER A 102 -20.21 4.82 -17.33
N TYR A 103 -19.71 4.97 -16.11
CA TYR A 103 -18.30 5.14 -15.80
C TYR A 103 -17.37 4.06 -16.40
N PRO A 104 -17.67 2.76 -16.30
CA PRO A 104 -16.84 1.72 -16.90
C PRO A 104 -16.71 1.85 -18.43
N GLN A 105 -17.80 2.24 -19.10
CA GLN A 105 -17.78 2.44 -20.55
C GLN A 105 -17.05 3.72 -20.95
N ILE A 106 -17.18 4.79 -20.16
CA ILE A 106 -16.43 6.03 -20.35
C ILE A 106 -14.94 5.78 -20.28
N LEU A 107 -14.47 5.00 -19.30
CA LEU A 107 -13.06 4.60 -19.16
C LEU A 107 -12.58 3.80 -20.38
N LEU A 108 -13.38 2.80 -20.78
CA LEU A 108 -13.05 1.95 -21.92
C LEU A 108 -12.93 2.74 -23.22
N GLU A 109 -13.89 3.64 -23.53
CA GLU A 109 -13.82 4.49 -24.72
C GLU A 109 -12.66 5.49 -24.66
N SER A 110 -12.38 6.03 -23.49
CA SER A 110 -11.26 6.96 -23.25
C SER A 110 -9.91 6.27 -23.24
N LYS A 111 -9.87 4.93 -23.19
CA LYS A 111 -8.65 4.10 -23.04
C LYS A 111 -7.80 4.50 -21.84
N ILE A 112 -8.46 4.78 -20.72
CA ILE A 112 -7.81 5.20 -19.48
C ILE A 112 -7.89 4.07 -18.45
N GLU A 113 -6.73 3.73 -17.89
CA GLU A 113 -6.61 2.85 -16.72
C GLU A 113 -6.58 3.73 -15.46
N PRO A 114 -7.64 3.71 -14.64
CA PRO A 114 -7.73 4.57 -13.48
C PRO A 114 -6.80 4.10 -12.35
N LEU A 115 -6.18 5.04 -11.67
CA LEU A 115 -5.42 4.83 -10.45
C LEU A 115 -6.16 5.47 -9.27
N GLY A 116 -6.71 4.63 -8.38
CA GLY A 116 -7.53 5.12 -7.27
C GLY A 116 -8.94 5.56 -7.68
N ASN A 117 -9.58 6.34 -6.82
CA ASN A 117 -10.93 6.83 -7.04
C ASN A 117 -10.95 8.09 -7.89
N PRO A 118 -11.91 8.23 -8.82
CA PRO A 118 -12.08 9.44 -9.60
C PRO A 118 -12.68 10.58 -8.76
N GLU A 119 -12.33 11.81 -9.08
CA GLU A 119 -13.07 13.01 -8.66
C GLU A 119 -14.13 13.34 -9.71
N ILE A 120 -15.40 13.25 -9.35
CA ILE A 120 -16.52 13.45 -10.25
C ILE A 120 -17.22 14.77 -9.89
N SER A 121 -17.43 15.63 -10.90
CA SER A 121 -18.16 16.89 -10.77
C SER A 121 -19.22 16.98 -11.86
N ILE A 122 -20.45 17.30 -11.48
CA ILE A 122 -21.52 17.63 -12.40
C ILE A 122 -21.41 19.13 -12.70
N THR A 123 -21.15 19.48 -13.96
CA THR A 123 -20.92 20.86 -14.37
C THR A 123 -22.19 21.56 -14.88
N LYS A 124 -23.16 20.77 -15.35
CA LYS A 124 -24.47 21.27 -15.75
C LYS A 124 -25.53 20.20 -15.53
N LEU A 125 -26.61 20.60 -14.88
CA LEU A 125 -27.72 19.72 -14.56
C LEU A 125 -29.03 20.50 -14.68
N ALA A 126 -29.91 20.07 -15.60
CA ALA A 126 -31.23 20.64 -15.74
C ALA A 126 -32.19 19.61 -16.31
N LEU A 127 -33.45 19.62 -15.81
CA LEU A 127 -34.47 18.72 -16.26
C LEU A 127 -34.75 18.90 -17.77
N GLY A 128 -34.84 17.80 -18.51
CA GLY A 128 -35.12 17.81 -19.93
C GLY A 128 -33.95 18.21 -20.86
N SER A 129 -32.75 18.34 -20.31
CA SER A 129 -31.50 18.55 -21.09
C SER A 129 -30.47 17.46 -20.76
N ALA A 130 -29.42 17.35 -21.59
CA ALA A 130 -28.28 16.52 -21.27
C ALA A 130 -27.56 17.07 -20.02
N MET A 131 -27.04 16.19 -19.18
CA MET A 131 -26.21 16.55 -18.04
C MET A 131 -24.75 16.60 -18.46
N GLU A 132 -24.02 17.63 -18.09
CA GLU A 132 -22.57 17.72 -18.34
C GLU A 132 -21.78 17.32 -17.09
N PHE A 133 -20.68 16.60 -17.30
CA PHE A 133 -19.82 16.15 -16.21
C PHE A 133 -18.34 16.37 -16.51
N LYS A 134 -17.56 16.44 -15.45
CA LYS A 134 -16.10 16.38 -15.48
C LYS A 134 -15.63 15.32 -14.49
N ILE A 135 -14.82 14.38 -14.96
CA ILE A 135 -14.20 13.33 -14.17
C ILE A 135 -12.69 13.56 -14.21
N VAL A 136 -12.04 13.71 -13.07
CA VAL A 136 -10.58 13.82 -12.95
C VAL A 136 -10.06 12.51 -12.36
N ILE A 137 -9.14 11.89 -13.07
CA ILE A 137 -8.63 10.54 -12.77
C ILE A 137 -7.11 10.59 -12.75
N ALA A 138 -6.51 10.05 -11.70
CA ALA A 138 -5.09 9.76 -11.70
C ALA A 138 -4.81 8.53 -12.59
N THR A 139 -3.69 8.56 -13.30
CA THR A 139 -3.19 7.46 -14.13
C THR A 139 -1.77 7.10 -13.72
N PHE A 140 -1.29 5.92 -14.13
CA PHE A 140 0.12 5.61 -13.95
C PHE A 140 1.00 6.65 -14.66
N PRO A 141 2.07 7.12 -14.00
CA PRO A 141 2.95 8.12 -14.60
C PRO A 141 3.68 7.54 -15.81
N GLU A 142 3.59 8.27 -16.93
CA GLU A 142 4.41 7.99 -18.11
C GLU A 142 5.79 8.63 -17.91
N PHE A 143 6.85 7.84 -17.91
CA PHE A 143 8.22 8.33 -17.84
C PHE A 143 9.15 7.47 -18.69
N LYS A 144 10.30 8.01 -19.03
CA LYS A 144 11.36 7.29 -19.74
C LYS A 144 12.47 6.96 -18.77
N LEU A 145 12.90 5.70 -18.77
CA LEU A 145 14.08 5.33 -18.01
C LEU A 145 15.32 6.01 -18.63
N PRO A 146 16.22 6.59 -17.81
CA PRO A 146 17.52 7.04 -18.27
C PRO A 146 18.41 5.85 -18.64
N ASP A 147 19.61 6.09 -19.13
CA ASP A 147 20.61 5.01 -19.28
C ASP A 147 21.09 4.50 -17.91
N TYR A 148 20.20 3.73 -17.25
CA TYR A 148 20.43 3.20 -15.90
C TYR A 148 21.64 2.25 -15.86
N LYS A 149 22.00 1.59 -16.97
CA LYS A 149 23.18 0.71 -17.03
C LYS A 149 24.48 1.51 -16.88
N THR A 150 24.61 2.59 -17.61
CA THR A 150 25.77 3.49 -17.49
C THR A 150 25.79 4.22 -16.15
N ILE A 151 24.61 4.66 -15.66
CA ILE A 151 24.47 5.31 -14.35
C ILE A 151 24.91 4.36 -13.25
N SER A 152 24.42 3.12 -13.25
CA SER A 152 24.78 2.10 -12.26
C SER A 152 26.29 1.86 -12.20
N LYS A 153 26.93 1.68 -13.37
CA LYS A 153 28.40 1.49 -13.43
C LYS A 153 29.19 2.67 -12.85
N LYS A 154 28.69 3.89 -13.03
CA LYS A 154 29.35 5.12 -12.53
C LYS A 154 29.08 5.39 -11.05
N SER A 155 27.90 5.03 -10.58
CA SER A 155 27.44 5.32 -9.21
C SER A 155 27.73 4.18 -8.23
N ALA A 156 28.20 3.03 -8.72
CA ALA A 156 28.57 1.89 -7.88
C ALA A 156 29.71 2.26 -6.92
N VAL A 157 29.45 2.10 -5.63
CA VAL A 157 30.42 2.29 -4.56
C VAL A 157 31.03 0.93 -4.20
N LYS A 158 32.29 0.71 -4.59
CA LYS A 158 33.02 -0.51 -4.23
C LYS A 158 33.80 -0.25 -2.93
N GLU A 159 33.19 -0.54 -1.80
CA GLU A 159 33.90 -0.52 -0.53
C GLU A 159 34.65 -1.84 -0.32
N ILE A 160 35.94 -1.76 0.00
CA ILE A 160 36.72 -2.92 0.44
C ILE A 160 36.35 -3.16 1.90
N VAL A 161 35.62 -4.24 2.15
CA VAL A 161 35.16 -4.59 3.48
C VAL A 161 36.26 -5.43 4.17
N ALA A 162 36.82 -4.88 5.24
CA ALA A 162 37.76 -5.59 6.11
C ALA A 162 37.39 -5.38 7.57
N VAL A 163 37.67 -6.38 8.41
CA VAL A 163 37.44 -6.31 9.86
C VAL A 163 38.77 -6.10 10.54
N THR A 164 38.87 -5.02 11.31
CA THR A 164 40.04 -4.69 12.09
C THR A 164 40.03 -5.34 13.47
N GLU A 165 41.17 -5.57 14.06
CA GLU A 165 41.32 -6.08 15.44
C GLU A 165 40.62 -5.16 16.46
N LYS A 166 40.60 -3.86 16.19
CA LYS A 166 39.91 -2.87 17.02
C LYS A 166 38.41 -3.11 17.03
N GLU A 167 37.77 -3.37 15.90
CA GLU A 167 36.34 -3.64 15.80
C GLU A 167 35.96 -4.92 16.54
N ILE A 168 36.83 -5.94 16.50
CA ILE A 168 36.62 -7.17 17.25
C ILE A 168 36.71 -6.86 18.77
N ALA A 169 37.66 -6.06 19.20
CA ALA A 169 37.84 -5.67 20.60
C ALA A 169 36.64 -4.84 21.10
N ASP A 170 36.18 -3.85 20.30
CA ASP A 170 35.03 -2.98 20.63
C ASP A 170 33.72 -3.82 20.72
N ALA A 171 33.55 -4.80 19.85
CA ALA A 171 32.40 -5.71 19.88
C ALA A 171 32.43 -6.61 21.14
N ILE A 172 33.59 -7.14 21.50
CA ILE A 172 33.78 -7.93 22.74
C ILE A 172 33.46 -7.07 23.97
N ASP A 173 33.99 -5.84 24.05
CA ASP A 173 33.73 -4.92 25.15
C ASP A 173 32.22 -4.60 25.28
N THR A 174 31.53 -4.43 24.16
CA THR A 174 30.07 -4.22 24.14
C THR A 174 29.32 -5.44 24.70
N ILE A 175 29.69 -6.64 24.28
CA ILE A 175 29.07 -7.90 24.79
C ILE A 175 29.29 -8.05 26.29
N LEU A 176 30.50 -7.80 26.78
CA LEU A 176 30.83 -7.86 28.20
C LEU A 176 30.02 -6.86 29.03
N LYS A 177 29.84 -5.62 28.51
CA LYS A 177 29.04 -4.57 29.14
C LYS A 177 27.54 -4.94 29.16
N MET A 178 27.02 -5.54 28.10
CA MET A 178 25.62 -6.00 28.05
C MET A 178 25.37 -7.09 29.08
N LYS A 179 26.26 -8.07 29.20
CA LYS A 179 26.14 -9.14 30.18
C LYS A 179 26.27 -8.67 31.64
N LYS A 180 27.10 -7.66 31.90
CA LYS A 180 27.11 -6.96 33.19
C LYS A 180 25.76 -6.42 33.57
N ASN A 181 25.05 -5.76 32.61
CA ASN A 181 23.75 -5.16 32.85
C ASN A 181 22.62 -6.21 33.04
N GLU A 182 22.70 -7.36 32.35
CA GLU A 182 21.75 -8.48 32.53
C GLU A 182 21.89 -9.14 33.90
N SER A 183 23.08 -9.16 34.49
CA SER A 183 23.37 -9.74 35.78
C SER A 183 23.00 -8.83 36.96
N ALA A 184 22.59 -7.60 36.71
CA ALA A 184 22.07 -6.67 37.72
C ALA A 184 20.66 -7.08 38.14
N PRO A 185 20.36 -7.24 39.47
CA PRO A 185 19.02 -7.61 39.90
C PRO A 185 17.99 -6.56 39.48
N PRO A 186 16.74 -6.98 39.12
CA PRO A 186 15.68 -6.04 38.75
C PRO A 186 15.44 -5.06 39.90
N LYS A 187 15.32 -3.78 39.57
CA LYS A 187 14.95 -2.71 40.50
C LYS A 187 13.53 -3.00 41.02
N VAL A 188 13.41 -3.65 42.16
CA VAL A 188 12.14 -3.79 42.87
C VAL A 188 12.06 -2.67 43.90
N GLY A 189 11.01 -1.85 43.79
CA GLY A 189 10.52 -0.97 44.85
C GLY A 189 10.99 0.46 44.75
N ALA A 190 10.08 1.34 44.43
CA ALA A 190 10.10 2.73 44.79
C ALA A 190 9.78 2.80 46.27
N ASP A 191 10.75 3.02 47.15
CA ASP A 191 10.68 3.96 48.25
C ASP A 191 12.02 4.08 49.01
N GLU A 192 12.36 5.32 49.37
CA GLU A 192 13.32 5.76 50.39
C GLU A 192 14.83 5.73 50.15
N THR A 193 15.36 6.94 50.04
CA THR A 193 16.71 7.48 50.38
C THR A 193 17.89 7.10 49.47
N PRO A 194 18.66 8.10 49.03
CA PRO A 194 19.81 7.90 48.19
C PRO A 194 21.05 7.47 49.00
N HIS A 195 21.15 6.20 49.30
CA HIS A 195 22.45 5.65 49.69
C HIS A 195 23.12 5.09 48.45
N LEU A 196 24.17 5.84 47.99
CA LEU A 196 25.16 5.36 47.05
C LEU A 196 25.61 3.94 47.48
N ARG A 197 25.11 2.93 46.75
CA ARG A 197 25.76 1.64 46.58
C ARG A 197 25.91 1.42 45.10
N THR A 198 27.01 1.93 44.56
CA THR A 198 27.62 1.45 43.33
C THR A 198 28.03 -0.01 43.59
N SER A 199 27.14 -0.97 43.31
CA SER A 199 27.61 -2.29 42.99
C SER A 199 28.24 -2.20 41.61
N GLU A 200 29.50 -1.77 41.54
CA GLU A 200 30.37 -1.99 40.40
C GLU A 200 30.56 -3.51 40.29
N GLY A 201 29.59 -4.18 39.65
CA GLY A 201 29.83 -5.53 39.18
C GLY A 201 31.04 -5.48 38.25
N GLU A 202 32.07 -6.21 38.55
CA GLU A 202 33.25 -6.31 37.69
C GLU A 202 32.82 -6.74 36.30
N ILE A 203 33.41 -6.10 35.29
CA ILE A 203 33.16 -6.51 33.90
C ILE A 203 33.68 -7.93 33.77
N PRO A 204 32.85 -8.91 33.31
CA PRO A 204 33.30 -10.28 33.17
C PRO A 204 34.56 -10.34 32.30
N THR A 205 35.54 -11.13 32.72
CA THR A 205 36.73 -11.39 31.89
C THR A 205 36.38 -12.39 30.80
N LEU A 206 36.90 -12.17 29.59
CA LEU A 206 36.69 -13.07 28.46
C LEU A 206 37.47 -14.39 28.68
N THR A 207 36.80 -15.41 29.21
CA THR A 207 37.34 -16.73 29.42
C THR A 207 36.63 -17.79 28.59
N ASP A 208 37.21 -18.97 28.42
CA ASP A 208 36.58 -20.09 27.69
C ASP A 208 35.24 -20.50 28.32
N ASP A 209 35.12 -20.44 29.62
CA ASP A 209 33.85 -20.74 30.31
C ASP A 209 32.82 -19.64 30.09
N PHE A 210 33.23 -18.39 30.05
CA PHE A 210 32.34 -17.27 29.75
C PHE A 210 31.78 -17.34 28.30
N VAL A 211 32.61 -17.63 27.30
CA VAL A 211 32.13 -17.71 25.92
C VAL A 211 31.18 -18.86 25.69
N LYS A 212 31.27 -19.96 26.41
CA LYS A 212 30.29 -21.07 26.40
C LYS A 212 28.91 -20.65 26.90
N THR A 213 28.84 -19.60 27.74
CA THR A 213 27.53 -19.05 28.17
C THR A 213 26.88 -18.17 27.14
N LEU A 214 27.64 -17.66 26.16
CA LEU A 214 27.15 -16.80 25.09
C LEU A 214 26.54 -17.59 23.92
N GLY A 215 26.88 -18.89 23.81
CA GLY A 215 26.39 -19.74 22.74
C GLY A 215 27.24 -21.00 22.53
N LYS A 216 27.11 -21.61 21.35
CA LYS A 216 27.86 -22.82 20.98
C LYS A 216 29.28 -22.44 20.51
N PHE A 217 30.13 -22.07 21.46
CA PHE A 217 31.55 -21.75 21.21
C PHE A 217 32.42 -22.72 22.02
N GLU A 218 33.51 -23.20 21.42
CA GLU A 218 34.43 -24.14 22.09
C GLU A 218 35.37 -23.40 23.07
N ASN A 219 35.89 -22.25 22.64
CA ASN A 219 36.84 -21.43 23.39
C ASN A 219 36.83 -19.99 22.88
N VAL A 220 37.64 -19.12 23.52
CA VAL A 220 37.79 -17.70 23.14
C VAL A 220 38.28 -17.52 21.71
N ALA A 221 39.14 -18.40 21.19
CA ALA A 221 39.65 -18.29 19.83
C ALA A 221 38.54 -18.58 18.80
N ASP A 222 37.76 -19.65 18.99
CA ASP A 222 36.59 -19.98 18.16
C ASP A 222 35.55 -18.83 18.19
N PHE A 223 35.26 -18.29 19.36
CA PHE A 223 34.40 -17.13 19.53
C PHE A 223 34.86 -15.92 18.70
N LYS A 224 36.15 -15.57 18.79
CA LYS A 224 36.72 -14.44 18.03
C LYS A 224 36.65 -14.65 16.51
N ILE A 225 36.86 -15.87 16.03
CA ILE A 225 36.73 -16.22 14.61
C ILE A 225 35.29 -16.01 14.15
N LYS A 226 34.31 -16.60 14.85
CA LYS A 226 32.90 -16.44 14.50
C LYS A 226 32.40 -15.01 14.64
N LEU A 227 32.89 -14.27 15.64
CA LEU A 227 32.58 -12.84 15.79
C LEU A 227 33.12 -12.03 14.60
N LYS A 228 34.36 -12.29 14.17
CA LYS A 228 34.97 -11.66 12.99
C LYS A 228 34.17 -11.96 11.73
N GLU A 229 33.74 -13.20 11.51
CA GLU A 229 32.89 -13.58 10.39
C GLU A 229 31.53 -12.88 10.42
N ASN A 230 30.92 -12.74 11.59
CA ASN A 230 29.64 -12.02 11.73
C ASN A 230 29.79 -10.52 11.46
N ILE A 231 30.84 -9.89 12.00
CA ILE A 231 31.13 -8.47 11.71
C ILE A 231 31.40 -8.28 10.22
N LEU A 232 32.14 -9.20 9.58
CA LEU A 232 32.42 -9.14 8.15
C LEU A 232 31.11 -9.20 7.34
N LYS A 233 30.26 -10.17 7.62
CA LYS A 233 28.94 -10.31 6.96
C LYS A 233 28.07 -9.07 7.15
N GLU A 234 28.01 -8.53 8.36
CA GLU A 234 27.27 -7.30 8.63
C GLU A 234 27.78 -6.11 7.81
N LYS A 235 29.11 -5.97 7.75
CA LYS A 235 29.74 -4.90 6.95
C LYS A 235 29.52 -5.08 5.45
N GLU A 236 29.57 -6.32 4.95
CA GLU A 236 29.26 -6.66 3.55
C GLU A 236 27.80 -6.31 3.20
N LEU A 237 26.85 -6.64 4.08
CA LEU A 237 25.45 -6.27 3.90
C LEU A 237 25.27 -4.76 3.88
N LYS A 238 25.85 -4.03 4.84
CA LYS A 238 25.79 -2.56 4.88
C LYS A 238 26.43 -1.92 3.65
N ALA A 239 27.57 -2.44 3.18
CA ALA A 239 28.23 -1.96 1.97
C ALA A 239 27.36 -2.22 0.72
N LYS A 240 26.72 -3.40 0.65
CA LYS A 240 25.80 -3.76 -0.43
C LYS A 240 24.57 -2.82 -0.44
N GLU A 241 23.95 -2.60 0.71
CA GLU A 241 22.82 -1.67 0.86
C GLU A 241 23.21 -0.23 0.46
N LYS A 242 24.35 0.26 0.92
CA LYS A 242 24.85 1.59 0.58
C LYS A 242 25.13 1.73 -0.93
N ASN A 243 25.70 0.70 -1.54
CA ASN A 243 25.91 0.65 -2.99
C ASN A 243 24.58 0.72 -3.74
N ARG A 244 23.59 -0.08 -3.36
CA ARG A 244 22.24 -0.10 -3.94
C ARG A 244 21.54 1.24 -3.82
N LEU A 245 21.62 1.86 -2.64
CA LEU A 245 21.06 3.19 -2.41
C LEU A 245 21.74 4.25 -3.27
N SER A 246 23.06 4.17 -3.45
CA SER A 246 23.80 5.09 -4.32
C SER A 246 23.37 4.96 -5.78
N ILE A 247 23.26 3.74 -6.27
CA ILE A 247 22.82 3.44 -7.64
C ILE A 247 21.41 3.95 -7.88
N ILE A 248 20.47 3.55 -7.03
CA ILE A 248 19.05 3.88 -7.25
C ILE A 248 18.79 5.39 -7.13
N LYS A 249 19.43 6.08 -6.19
CA LYS A 249 19.36 7.54 -6.08
C LYS A 249 19.84 8.23 -7.34
N ALA A 250 20.95 7.80 -7.90
CA ALA A 250 21.48 8.38 -9.14
C ALA A 250 20.54 8.15 -10.34
N VAL A 251 19.82 7.01 -10.38
CA VAL A 251 18.81 6.73 -11.40
C VAL A 251 17.57 7.63 -11.18
N ILE A 252 17.10 7.75 -9.93
CA ILE A 252 15.95 8.61 -9.58
C ILE A 252 16.21 10.06 -9.96
N GLU A 253 17.39 10.60 -9.66
CA GLU A 253 17.78 11.98 -9.97
C GLU A 253 17.78 12.28 -11.48
N LYS A 254 18.03 11.26 -12.31
CA LYS A 254 18.04 11.37 -13.77
C LYS A 254 16.70 11.05 -14.42
N THR A 255 15.71 10.62 -13.63
CA THR A 255 14.38 10.26 -14.11
C THR A 255 13.41 11.40 -13.88
N GLU A 256 12.96 12.02 -14.96
CA GLU A 256 11.86 12.99 -14.90
C GLU A 256 10.53 12.26 -14.81
N MET A 257 9.88 12.37 -13.66
CA MET A 257 8.60 11.71 -13.38
C MET A 257 7.71 12.61 -12.53
N ALA A 258 6.52 12.87 -13.02
CA ALA A 258 5.46 13.57 -12.27
C ALA A 258 4.55 12.53 -11.62
N LEU A 259 4.65 12.36 -10.29
CA LEU A 259 3.82 11.42 -9.55
C LEU A 259 2.43 11.99 -9.30
N PRO A 260 1.36 11.21 -9.54
CA PRO A 260 0.02 11.58 -9.10
C PRO A 260 -0.06 11.53 -7.57
N ARG A 261 -0.84 12.46 -7.00
CA ARG A 261 -0.97 12.59 -5.54
C ARG A 261 -1.41 11.29 -4.86
N VAL A 262 -2.27 10.51 -5.49
CA VAL A 262 -2.76 9.23 -4.97
C VAL A 262 -1.63 8.22 -4.70
N ILE A 263 -0.58 8.18 -5.52
CA ILE A 263 0.58 7.31 -5.28
C ILE A 263 1.35 7.76 -4.04
N VAL A 264 1.56 9.07 -3.91
CA VAL A 264 2.26 9.65 -2.74
C VAL A 264 1.47 9.41 -1.46
N GLU A 265 0.16 9.61 -1.48
CA GLU A 265 -0.72 9.34 -0.33
C GLU A 265 -0.72 7.86 0.06
N SER A 266 -0.78 6.96 -0.93
CA SER A 266 -0.71 5.51 -0.67
C SER A 266 0.62 5.12 0.00
N GLU A 267 1.73 5.74 -0.42
CA GLU A 267 3.02 5.50 0.22
C GLU A 267 3.09 6.05 1.64
N LEU A 268 2.54 7.24 1.87
CA LEU A 268 2.42 7.82 3.21
C LEU A 268 1.56 6.96 4.14
N ASP A 269 0.46 6.38 3.63
CA ASP A 269 -0.38 5.44 4.38
C ASP A 269 0.39 4.19 4.77
N ARG A 270 1.21 3.65 3.84
CA ARG A 270 2.07 2.49 4.10
C ARG A 270 3.12 2.79 5.16
N MET A 271 3.78 3.95 5.10
CA MET A 271 4.76 4.39 6.07
C MET A 271 4.15 4.57 7.46
N LEU A 272 2.96 5.17 7.56
CA LEU A 272 2.22 5.32 8.81
C LEU A 272 1.79 3.97 9.40
N GLY A 273 1.31 3.06 8.55
CA GLY A 273 0.96 1.69 8.95
C GLY A 273 2.16 0.97 9.53
N GLN A 274 3.30 1.01 8.86
CA GLN A 274 4.54 0.38 9.35
C GLN A 274 4.98 0.97 10.70
N MET A 275 4.97 2.29 10.83
CA MET A 275 5.30 2.95 12.09
C MET A 275 4.36 2.53 13.23
N LYS A 276 3.07 2.42 12.94
CA LYS A 276 2.06 1.98 13.92
C LYS A 276 2.36 0.56 14.40
N ASP A 277 2.64 -0.37 13.48
CA ASP A 277 2.99 -1.75 13.80
C ASP A 277 4.26 -1.82 14.66
N ASP A 278 5.28 -1.02 14.34
CA ASP A 278 6.52 -0.96 15.11
C ASP A 278 6.30 -0.42 16.54
N ILE A 279 5.46 0.61 16.69
CA ILE A 279 5.09 1.18 17.99
C ILE A 279 4.30 0.15 18.82
N GLU A 280 3.37 -0.58 18.21
CA GLU A 280 2.59 -1.62 18.88
C GLU A 280 3.48 -2.79 19.32
N ARG A 281 4.47 -3.20 18.53
CA ARG A 281 5.48 -4.20 18.93
C ARG A 281 6.32 -3.77 20.13
N MET A 282 6.55 -2.47 20.28
CA MET A 282 7.20 -1.91 21.48
C MET A 282 6.27 -1.79 22.70
N GLY A 283 5.02 -2.27 22.59
CA GLY A 283 4.02 -2.20 23.66
C GLY A 283 3.42 -0.80 23.89
N LEU A 284 3.57 0.09 22.93
CA LEU A 284 3.05 1.46 22.99
C LEU A 284 1.84 1.62 22.06
N LYS A 285 1.03 2.67 22.32
CA LYS A 285 -0.08 3.04 21.44
C LYS A 285 0.30 4.27 20.62
N MET A 286 -0.07 4.29 19.34
CA MET A 286 0.21 5.40 18.42
C MET A 286 -0.21 6.78 18.97
N PRO A 287 -1.41 6.97 19.58
CA PRO A 287 -1.79 8.26 20.14
C PRO A 287 -0.88 8.75 21.28
N ASP A 288 -0.39 7.83 22.12
CA ASP A 288 0.50 8.17 23.25
C ASP A 288 1.92 8.51 22.75
N TYR A 289 2.37 7.81 21.72
CA TYR A 289 3.62 8.13 21.04
C TYR A 289 3.56 9.53 20.40
N LEU A 290 2.52 9.82 19.63
CA LEU A 290 2.33 11.12 18.97
C LEU A 290 2.31 12.27 19.99
N LYS A 291 1.65 12.10 21.15
CA LYS A 291 1.68 13.07 22.24
C LYS A 291 3.10 13.31 22.77
N ARG A 292 3.91 12.25 22.92
CA ARG A 292 5.29 12.37 23.43
C ARG A 292 6.19 13.16 22.48
N ILE A 293 6.02 12.99 21.18
CA ILE A 293 6.80 13.72 20.17
C ILE A 293 6.18 15.07 19.77
N ASN A 294 5.01 15.40 20.36
CA ASN A 294 4.24 16.62 20.08
C ASN A 294 3.95 16.83 18.58
N LYS A 295 3.49 15.75 17.91
CA LYS A 295 3.12 15.75 16.49
C LYS A 295 1.76 15.09 16.29
N THR A 296 1.12 15.45 15.17
CA THR A 296 -0.07 14.78 14.65
C THR A 296 0.32 13.84 13.50
N GLU A 297 -0.58 12.95 13.07
CA GLU A 297 -0.37 12.15 11.88
C GLU A 297 -0.18 13.02 10.63
N ASN A 298 -0.89 14.17 10.54
CA ASN A 298 -0.72 15.11 9.44
C ASN A 298 0.66 15.77 9.42
N ASP A 299 1.25 16.03 10.59
CA ASP A 299 2.61 16.56 10.67
C ASP A 299 3.62 15.52 10.19
N LEU A 300 3.44 14.25 10.57
CA LEU A 300 4.27 13.16 10.07
C LEU A 300 4.16 13.00 8.55
N ARG A 301 2.94 13.08 7.99
CA ARG A 301 2.72 13.02 6.53
C ARG A 301 3.47 14.14 5.81
N LYS A 302 3.46 15.36 6.35
CA LYS A 302 4.20 16.48 5.76
C LYS A 302 5.71 16.27 5.84
N ASP A 303 6.20 15.82 7.00
CA ASP A 303 7.63 15.57 7.19
C ASP A 303 8.14 14.47 6.26
N TRP A 304 7.34 13.45 5.99
CA TRP A 304 7.69 12.30 5.19
C TRP A 304 7.36 12.43 3.69
N GLU A 305 6.71 13.51 3.28
CA GLU A 305 6.26 13.67 1.88
C GLU A 305 7.40 13.49 0.87
N LYS A 306 8.57 14.05 1.17
CA LYS A 306 9.74 13.91 0.31
C LYS A 306 10.22 12.46 0.23
N ASP A 307 10.28 11.78 1.36
CA ASP A 307 10.71 10.38 1.43
C ASP A 307 9.69 9.46 0.73
N ALA A 308 8.39 9.74 0.88
CA ALA A 308 7.33 9.02 0.18
C ALA A 308 7.43 9.19 -1.34
N ILE A 309 7.72 10.40 -1.82
CA ILE A 309 7.97 10.65 -3.24
C ILE A 309 9.18 9.85 -3.74
N GLU A 310 10.30 9.84 -3.01
CA GLU A 310 11.50 9.10 -3.39
C GLU A 310 11.24 7.58 -3.40
N ARG A 311 10.53 7.04 -2.41
CA ARG A 311 10.15 5.63 -2.34
C ARG A 311 9.21 5.22 -3.48
N ALA A 312 8.19 6.02 -3.76
CA ALA A 312 7.28 5.77 -4.86
C ALA A 312 7.99 5.81 -6.23
N LYS A 313 8.89 6.78 -6.45
CA LYS A 313 9.72 6.82 -7.65
C LYS A 313 10.59 5.58 -7.79
N MET A 314 11.24 5.17 -6.70
CA MET A 314 12.08 3.98 -6.67
C MET A 314 11.30 2.74 -7.09
N GLU A 315 10.12 2.52 -6.52
CA GLU A 315 9.27 1.37 -6.83
C GLU A 315 8.87 1.33 -8.31
N LEU A 316 8.43 2.47 -8.88
CA LEU A 316 8.06 2.57 -10.29
C LEU A 316 9.25 2.37 -11.24
N ILE A 317 10.43 2.86 -10.88
CA ILE A 317 11.67 2.69 -11.65
C ILE A 317 12.10 1.22 -11.62
N ILE A 318 12.10 0.58 -10.44
CA ILE A 318 12.44 -0.84 -10.30
C ILE A 318 11.50 -1.70 -11.13
N ASP A 319 10.20 -1.45 -11.07
CA ASP A 319 9.19 -2.17 -11.86
C ASP A 319 9.36 -1.96 -13.36
N SER A 320 9.75 -0.76 -13.78
CA SER A 320 10.00 -0.46 -15.20
C SER A 320 11.27 -1.14 -15.71
N ILE A 321 12.34 -1.16 -14.91
CA ILE A 321 13.59 -1.88 -15.23
C ILE A 321 13.29 -3.39 -15.28
N ALA A 322 12.54 -3.94 -14.32
CA ALA A 322 12.16 -5.35 -14.32
C ALA A 322 11.43 -5.74 -15.61
N ARG A 323 10.50 -4.90 -16.08
CA ARG A 323 9.76 -5.12 -17.35
C ARG A 323 10.67 -5.04 -18.57
N GLU A 324 11.54 -4.02 -18.64
CA GLU A 324 12.45 -3.81 -19.78
C GLU A 324 13.47 -4.94 -19.90
N GLU A 325 14.06 -5.37 -18.78
CA GLU A 325 15.05 -6.46 -18.74
C GLU A 325 14.43 -7.86 -18.57
N LYS A 326 13.09 -7.94 -18.53
CA LYS A 326 12.32 -9.20 -18.36
C LYS A 326 12.71 -9.98 -17.11
N ILE A 327 12.99 -9.26 -16.04
CA ILE A 327 13.35 -9.82 -14.73
C ILE A 327 12.08 -10.23 -14.00
N ILE A 328 11.98 -11.51 -13.67
CA ILE A 328 10.88 -12.10 -12.91
C ILE A 328 11.41 -12.80 -11.66
N ALA A 329 10.57 -12.96 -10.66
CA ALA A 329 10.85 -13.83 -9.52
C ALA A 329 10.63 -15.29 -9.94
N PRO A 330 11.64 -16.21 -9.82
CA PRO A 330 11.44 -17.62 -10.07
C PRO A 330 10.43 -18.20 -9.07
N GLU A 331 9.47 -18.96 -9.57
CA GLU A 331 8.39 -19.51 -8.74
C GLU A 331 8.94 -20.44 -7.64
N GLU A 332 9.98 -21.22 -7.94
CA GLU A 332 10.65 -22.08 -6.95
C GLU A 332 11.21 -21.32 -5.75
N GLU A 333 11.79 -20.11 -5.97
CA GLU A 333 12.29 -19.26 -4.90
C GLU A 333 11.14 -18.70 -4.07
N VAL A 334 10.03 -18.29 -4.73
CA VAL A 334 8.84 -17.79 -4.05
C VAL A 334 8.20 -18.85 -3.18
N GLU A 335 8.00 -20.07 -3.71
CA GLU A 335 7.42 -21.18 -2.96
C GLU A 335 8.26 -21.58 -1.76
N LYS A 336 9.58 -21.56 -1.91
CA LYS A 336 10.52 -21.85 -0.81
C LYS A 336 10.35 -20.87 0.34
N GLU A 337 10.28 -19.56 0.04
CA GLU A 337 10.13 -18.53 1.09
C GLU A 337 8.74 -18.58 1.74
N VAL A 338 7.69 -18.81 0.95
CA VAL A 338 6.32 -18.98 1.48
C VAL A 338 6.24 -20.19 2.41
N LYS A 339 6.85 -21.32 2.02
CA LYS A 339 6.90 -22.52 2.86
C LYS A 339 7.66 -22.27 4.16
N HIS A 340 8.82 -21.63 4.07
CA HIS A 340 9.62 -21.27 5.26
C HIS A 340 8.83 -20.38 6.23
N LEU A 341 8.10 -19.37 5.71
CA LEU A 341 7.24 -18.52 6.53
C LEU A 341 6.13 -19.33 7.21
N SER A 342 5.46 -20.22 6.47
CA SER A 342 4.34 -21.03 6.97
C SER A 342 4.78 -22.05 8.04
N GLU A 343 6.02 -22.49 8.03
CA GLU A 343 6.59 -23.38 9.06
C GLU A 343 6.74 -22.65 10.41
N HIS A 344 6.89 -21.32 10.40
CA HIS A 344 7.08 -20.52 11.61
C HIS A 344 5.82 -19.76 12.05
N TYR A 345 4.88 -19.50 11.14
CA TYR A 345 3.68 -18.70 11.38
C TYR A 345 2.44 -19.39 10.80
N SER A 346 1.63 -20.00 11.67
CA SER A 346 0.46 -20.81 11.29
C SER A 346 -0.73 -20.02 10.73
N GLU A 347 -0.79 -18.68 10.95
CA GLU A 347 -1.90 -17.82 10.51
C GLU A 347 -1.58 -17.02 9.24
N THR A 348 -0.59 -17.46 8.47
CA THR A 348 -0.17 -16.73 7.27
C THR A 348 -1.16 -16.98 6.12
N ASP A 349 -1.67 -15.91 5.51
CA ASP A 349 -2.42 -15.99 4.25
C ASP A 349 -1.44 -16.34 3.10
N PRO A 350 -1.54 -17.54 2.49
CA PRO A 350 -0.58 -17.98 1.48
C PRO A 350 -0.56 -17.10 0.24
N ILE A 351 -1.71 -16.54 -0.16
CA ILE A 351 -1.82 -15.69 -1.36
C ILE A 351 -1.09 -14.36 -1.15
N ARG A 352 -1.27 -13.76 0.02
CA ARG A 352 -0.56 -12.52 0.39
C ARG A 352 0.94 -12.76 0.52
N ALA A 353 1.34 -13.84 1.18
CA ALA A 353 2.75 -14.22 1.32
C ALA A 353 3.41 -14.43 -0.06
N GLN A 354 2.75 -15.15 -0.96
CA GLN A 354 3.25 -15.38 -2.32
C GLN A 354 3.43 -14.07 -3.10
N SER A 355 2.44 -13.17 -3.05
CA SER A 355 2.51 -11.87 -3.70
C SER A 355 3.64 -11.01 -3.13
N TYR A 356 3.80 -11.02 -1.81
CA TYR A 356 4.88 -10.31 -1.11
C TYR A 356 6.26 -10.84 -1.52
N PHE A 357 6.50 -12.14 -1.43
CA PHE A 357 7.81 -12.72 -1.78
C PHE A 357 8.11 -12.58 -3.28
N ARG A 358 7.11 -12.70 -4.15
CA ARG A 358 7.31 -12.43 -5.58
C ARG A 358 7.80 -10.99 -5.82
N HIS A 359 7.24 -10.02 -5.12
CA HIS A 359 7.69 -8.63 -5.21
C HIS A 359 9.11 -8.45 -4.65
N VAL A 360 9.39 -8.98 -3.46
CA VAL A 360 10.70 -8.88 -2.81
C VAL A 360 11.80 -9.51 -3.66
N ILE A 361 11.59 -10.75 -4.14
CA ILE A 361 12.57 -11.49 -4.95
C ILE A 361 12.79 -10.79 -6.28
N LYS A 362 11.72 -10.31 -6.94
CA LYS A 362 11.85 -9.52 -8.18
C LYS A 362 12.73 -8.29 -7.95
N ASN A 363 12.48 -7.53 -6.90
CA ASN A 363 13.25 -6.34 -6.58
C ASN A 363 14.72 -6.66 -6.27
N GLU A 364 14.99 -7.74 -5.53
CA GLU A 364 16.35 -8.22 -5.26
C GLU A 364 17.09 -8.51 -6.57
N LYS A 365 16.45 -9.21 -7.51
CA LYS A 365 17.06 -9.52 -8.82
C LYS A 365 17.29 -8.28 -9.68
N VAL A 366 16.45 -7.26 -9.58
CA VAL A 366 16.70 -5.96 -10.25
C VAL A 366 17.93 -5.28 -9.64
N PHE A 367 18.07 -5.29 -8.32
CA PHE A 367 19.26 -4.74 -7.69
C PHE A 367 20.52 -5.53 -8.04
N GLU A 368 20.47 -6.86 -8.08
CA GLU A 368 21.60 -7.69 -8.54
C GLU A 368 22.01 -7.36 -9.98
N PHE A 369 21.03 -7.14 -10.84
CA PHE A 369 21.26 -6.69 -12.21
C PHE A 369 21.91 -5.29 -12.24
N LEU A 370 21.42 -4.34 -11.45
CA LEU A 370 21.98 -2.98 -11.39
C LEU A 370 23.39 -2.94 -10.78
N GLU A 371 23.73 -3.85 -9.89
CA GLU A 371 25.08 -4.01 -9.33
C GLU A 371 26.07 -4.52 -10.38
N ASN A 372 25.61 -5.29 -11.36
CA ASN A 372 26.42 -5.89 -12.43
C ASN A 372 25.70 -5.81 -13.80
N PRO A 373 25.44 -4.62 -14.34
CA PRO A 373 24.69 -4.46 -15.57
C PRO A 373 25.49 -4.99 -16.76
N LYS A 374 24.89 -5.92 -17.47
CA LYS A 374 25.44 -6.51 -18.72
C LYS A 374 25.22 -5.58 -19.91
#